data_bc2dd3040eb64cbd26f3e526dc71bf11
#
_entry.id   bc2dd3040eb64cbd26f3e526dc71bf11
#
_cell.length_a   1.000
_cell.length_b   1.000
_cell.length_c   1.000
_cell.angle_alpha   90.00
_cell.angle_beta   90.00
_cell.angle_gamma   90.00
#
_symmetry.space_group_name_H-M   'P 1'
#
loop_
_entity.id
_entity.type
_entity.pdbx_description
1 polymer ?
#
loop_
_entity_poly.entity_id
_entity_poly.type
_entity_poly.pdbx_seq_one_letter_code
_entity_poly.pdbx_strand_id
1 'polypeptide(L)'
;MALWDKLIAELVDIVEWLDDTHDTLAYRFERYQNEIKYGAKLVVREGQMAVFINEGKLADVFKPGTYELTTQNLPILTTLRGWKYGFNSPFKAEVYFVSTRKFTDLKWGTPGPAMMRDKDFGMVRVTSYGIYSIRAKDPGVIVRDLVGTEGRFTVEQVEDNLRGKIGLRIKELMPELGIPVIEMSAKVYEMGNKLRDRLQPDFDALGLELVEVQVQNVGLPEEVEKAIDKRGAIAAVGDLRAYTQYETASSIKDAASNPGGAAGAGMGLGAGIAMGANMMNSMTGAAAASAASAGPPPIPGAALYHVAQGQAQSGPFDMATLQQQASTGQINRNTLVWKNGMPQWAKAGDVPELAPLFANVPPPLPQ
;
A
#
# COMPACT_ATOMS: atom_id res chain seq x y z
N MET A 1 -37.80 45.04 45.98
CA MET A 1 -37.73 43.75 45.26
C MET A 1 -36.47 43.62 44.43
N ALA A 2 -36.05 44.58 43.62
CA ALA A 2 -34.92 44.41 42.69
C ALA A 2 -33.53 44.19 43.31
N LEU A 3 -33.22 44.60 44.55
CA LEU A 3 -31.92 44.43 45.18
C LEU A 3 -31.76 43.03 45.77
N TRP A 4 -32.82 42.47 46.31
CA TRP A 4 -32.83 41.08 46.83
C TRP A 4 -32.80 40.06 45.70
N ASP A 5 -33.46 40.31 44.60
CA ASP A 5 -33.42 39.43 43.42
C ASP A 5 -32.05 39.42 42.77
N LYS A 6 -31.29 40.55 42.77
CA LYS A 6 -29.91 40.60 42.34
C LYS A 6 -28.96 39.85 43.29
N LEU A 7 -29.13 40.00 44.62
CA LEU A 7 -28.34 39.29 45.61
C LEU A 7 -28.59 37.77 45.55
N ILE A 8 -29.86 37.36 45.31
CA ILE A 8 -30.18 35.94 45.15
C ILE A 8 -29.63 35.41 43.81
N ALA A 9 -29.64 36.20 42.75
CA ALA A 9 -29.06 35.81 41.47
C ALA A 9 -27.51 35.66 41.53
N GLU A 10 -26.82 36.47 42.36
CA GLU A 10 -25.40 36.33 42.64
C GLU A 10 -25.07 35.11 43.53
N LEU A 11 -26.05 34.53 44.20
CA LEU A 11 -25.90 33.32 45.06
C LEU A 11 -26.16 32.03 44.34
N VAL A 12 -26.76 32.07 43.12
CA VAL A 12 -27.01 30.86 42.32
C VAL A 12 -25.71 30.43 41.62
N ASP A 13 -25.25 29.29 42.02
CA ASP A 13 -24.07 28.68 41.45
C ASP A 13 -24.36 28.07 40.09
N ILE A 14 -23.58 28.41 39.08
CA ILE A 14 -23.75 27.87 37.72
C ILE A 14 -22.59 26.92 37.45
N VAL A 15 -22.92 25.67 37.12
CA VAL A 15 -22.02 24.63 36.69
C VAL A 15 -22.14 24.47 35.18
N GLU A 16 -21.18 24.97 34.44
CA GLU A 16 -21.14 24.91 32.98
C GLU A 16 -19.71 24.77 32.47
N TRP A 17 -19.60 24.30 31.25
CA TRP A 17 -18.35 24.26 30.54
C TRP A 17 -18.44 24.97 29.19
N LEU A 18 -17.59 25.96 29.02
CA LEU A 18 -17.37 26.64 27.74
C LEU A 18 -16.09 26.07 27.14
N ASP A 19 -16.25 25.22 26.14
CA ASP A 19 -15.14 24.58 25.44
C ASP A 19 -14.66 25.50 24.32
N ASP A 20 -13.50 26.09 24.51
CA ASP A 20 -12.76 26.89 23.52
C ASP A 20 -11.67 26.07 22.82
N THR A 21 -11.58 24.78 23.13
CA THR A 21 -10.60 23.86 22.54
C THR A 21 -11.22 23.01 21.44
N HIS A 22 -10.35 22.41 20.60
CA HIS A 22 -10.81 21.52 19.54
C HIS A 22 -10.54 20.03 19.85
N ASP A 23 -9.83 19.74 20.91
CA ASP A 23 -9.25 18.44 21.25
C ASP A 23 -9.78 17.83 22.54
N THR A 24 -10.45 18.60 23.41
CA THR A 24 -10.94 18.11 24.70
C THR A 24 -12.13 17.19 24.53
N LEU A 25 -11.97 15.92 24.93
CA LEU A 25 -13.02 14.92 24.97
C LEU A 25 -13.82 14.98 26.27
N ALA A 26 -13.14 15.17 27.41
CA ALA A 26 -13.78 15.31 28.71
C ALA A 26 -13.08 16.35 29.59
N TYR A 27 -13.86 17.02 30.37
CA TYR A 27 -13.40 18.06 31.30
C TYR A 27 -14.13 17.94 32.64
N ARG A 28 -13.36 17.85 33.74
CA ARG A 28 -13.92 17.91 35.09
C ARG A 28 -14.10 19.37 35.50
N PHE A 29 -15.32 19.72 35.88
CA PHE A 29 -15.60 21.05 36.40
C PHE A 29 -14.80 21.30 37.67
N GLU A 30 -13.90 22.26 37.63
CA GLU A 30 -13.04 22.63 38.75
C GLU A 30 -13.72 23.55 39.70
N ARG A 31 -13.75 23.21 40.96
CA ARG A 31 -14.23 24.08 42.02
C ARG A 31 -13.43 23.85 43.30
N TYR A 32 -13.36 24.89 44.12
CA TYR A 32 -12.75 24.80 45.43
C TYR A 32 -13.38 23.66 46.23
N GLN A 33 -12.62 22.71 46.67
CA GLN A 33 -13.00 21.50 47.41
C GLN A 33 -14.05 20.57 46.70
N ASN A 34 -14.31 20.74 45.41
CA ASN A 34 -15.33 20.00 44.66
C ASN A 34 -16.75 20.12 45.27
N GLU A 35 -17.01 21.24 45.90
CA GLU A 35 -18.31 21.51 46.53
C GLU A 35 -19.28 22.10 45.51
N ILE A 36 -20.32 21.36 45.16
CA ILE A 36 -21.44 21.87 44.38
C ILE A 36 -22.58 22.21 45.34
N LYS A 37 -22.99 23.47 45.33
CA LYS A 37 -24.06 23.95 46.22
C LYS A 37 -25.41 23.35 45.88
N TYR A 38 -26.20 23.05 46.87
CA TYR A 38 -27.61 22.69 46.69
C TYR A 38 -28.35 23.81 45.95
N GLY A 39 -29.15 23.46 44.91
CA GLY A 39 -29.81 24.41 44.05
C GLY A 39 -28.94 25.07 42.97
N ALA A 40 -27.70 24.63 42.82
CA ALA A 40 -26.85 25.04 41.68
C ALA A 40 -27.52 24.68 40.35
N LYS A 41 -27.32 25.48 39.33
CA LYS A 41 -27.83 25.23 37.99
C LYS A 41 -26.75 24.59 37.14
N LEU A 42 -26.99 23.35 36.69
CA LEU A 42 -26.17 22.65 35.72
C LEU A 42 -26.66 23.01 34.31
N VAL A 43 -25.82 23.64 33.54
CA VAL A 43 -26.10 23.98 32.14
C VAL A 43 -25.27 23.08 31.23
N VAL A 44 -25.95 22.15 30.54
CA VAL A 44 -25.36 21.26 29.54
C VAL A 44 -25.74 21.77 28.17
N ARG A 45 -24.75 22.15 27.37
CA ARG A 45 -24.97 22.74 26.04
C ARG A 45 -25.17 21.66 24.99
N GLU A 46 -25.73 22.02 23.84
CA GLU A 46 -25.71 21.17 22.65
C GLU A 46 -24.28 20.77 22.31
N GLY A 47 -24.08 19.49 21.97
CA GLY A 47 -22.73 18.92 21.74
C GLY A 47 -21.98 18.53 23.01
N GLN A 48 -22.64 18.53 24.17
CA GLN A 48 -22.08 18.07 25.45
C GLN A 48 -23.04 17.11 26.16
N MET A 49 -22.51 16.30 27.06
CA MET A 49 -23.23 15.60 28.12
C MET A 49 -22.48 15.82 29.43
N ALA A 50 -23.19 15.83 30.54
CA ALA A 50 -22.56 15.93 31.85
C ALA A 50 -22.76 14.60 32.62
N VAL A 51 -21.68 14.14 33.24
CA VAL A 51 -21.63 12.94 34.09
C VAL A 51 -21.45 13.40 35.53
N PHE A 52 -22.38 13.04 36.38
CA PHE A 52 -22.34 13.35 37.80
C PHE A 52 -21.77 12.16 38.56
N ILE A 53 -20.71 12.40 39.34
CA ILE A 53 -20.06 11.38 40.18
C ILE A 53 -20.28 11.76 41.63
N ASN A 54 -20.80 10.83 42.39
CA ASN A 54 -20.98 10.95 43.83
C ASN A 54 -20.18 9.90 44.56
N GLU A 55 -19.35 10.32 45.52
CA GLU A 55 -18.50 9.42 46.31
C GLU A 55 -17.68 8.42 45.42
N GLY A 56 -17.17 8.90 44.29
CA GLY A 56 -16.40 8.09 43.36
C GLY A 56 -17.22 7.11 42.51
N LYS A 57 -18.56 7.17 42.56
CA LYS A 57 -19.46 6.34 41.75
C LYS A 57 -20.24 7.19 40.77
N LEU A 58 -20.37 6.69 39.56
CA LEU A 58 -21.22 7.31 38.56
C LEU A 58 -22.68 7.30 39.08
N ALA A 59 -23.28 8.49 39.15
CA ALA A 59 -24.61 8.69 39.67
C ALA A 59 -25.62 8.94 38.55
N ASP A 60 -25.41 9.98 37.71
CA ASP A 60 -26.31 10.38 36.64
C ASP A 60 -25.60 10.89 35.41
N VAL A 61 -26.28 10.81 34.25
CA VAL A 61 -25.83 11.37 32.97
C VAL A 61 -26.90 12.33 32.46
N PHE A 62 -26.50 13.60 32.26
CA PHE A 62 -27.38 14.68 31.82
C PHE A 62 -27.15 14.96 30.32
N LYS A 63 -28.26 15.02 29.59
CA LYS A 63 -28.32 15.47 28.19
C LYS A 63 -28.32 16.99 28.11
N PRO A 64 -28.20 17.59 26.91
CA PRO A 64 -28.36 19.03 26.74
C PRO A 64 -29.61 19.58 27.40
N GLY A 65 -29.44 20.65 28.18
CA GLY A 65 -30.52 21.27 28.96
C GLY A 65 -29.99 22.00 30.19
N THR A 66 -30.92 22.64 30.94
CA THR A 66 -30.61 23.26 32.22
C THR A 66 -31.33 22.51 33.32
N TYR A 67 -30.57 22.10 34.32
CA TYR A 67 -31.03 21.29 35.45
C TYR A 67 -30.75 22.01 36.75
N GLU A 68 -31.71 21.99 37.65
CA GLU A 68 -31.49 22.46 39.01
C GLU A 68 -31.06 21.25 39.87
N LEU A 69 -29.88 21.34 40.46
CA LEU A 69 -29.30 20.27 41.26
C LEU A 69 -29.91 20.26 42.66
N THR A 70 -31.07 19.61 42.73
CA THR A 70 -31.84 19.45 43.98
C THR A 70 -32.16 17.96 44.21
N THR A 71 -32.33 17.56 45.46
CA THR A 71 -32.70 16.17 45.80
C THR A 71 -34.04 15.71 45.26
N GLN A 72 -34.90 16.65 44.85
CA GLN A 72 -36.23 16.33 44.32
C GLN A 72 -36.22 15.98 42.82
N ASN A 73 -35.30 16.55 42.08
CA ASN A 73 -35.27 16.42 40.62
C ASN A 73 -34.33 15.31 40.11
N LEU A 74 -33.54 14.70 40.99
CA LEU A 74 -32.53 13.75 40.62
C LEU A 74 -32.69 12.47 41.48
N PRO A 75 -33.13 11.34 40.92
CA PRO A 75 -33.46 10.12 41.68
C PRO A 75 -32.31 9.60 42.54
N ILE A 76 -31.09 9.76 42.12
CA ILE A 76 -29.90 9.24 42.84
C ILE A 76 -29.44 10.27 43.90
N LEU A 77 -29.66 11.57 43.71
CA LEU A 77 -29.36 12.57 44.72
C LEU A 77 -30.32 12.50 45.98
N THR A 78 -31.44 11.79 45.86
CA THR A 78 -32.33 11.51 47.03
C THR A 78 -31.61 10.65 48.08
N THR A 79 -30.58 9.90 47.74
CA THR A 79 -29.76 9.13 48.67
C THR A 79 -28.72 9.96 49.41
N LEU A 80 -28.47 11.20 48.95
CA LEU A 80 -27.56 12.16 49.58
C LEU A 80 -28.17 12.78 50.84
N ARG A 81 -28.18 12.03 51.92
CA ARG A 81 -28.84 12.37 53.21
C ARG A 81 -28.33 13.66 53.88
N GLY A 82 -27.23 14.26 53.44
CA GLY A 82 -26.64 15.45 54.07
C GLY A 82 -26.74 16.72 53.26
N TRP A 83 -27.16 16.68 52.00
CA TRP A 83 -27.09 17.85 51.09
C TRP A 83 -28.07 18.99 51.44
N LYS A 84 -29.10 18.67 52.18
CA LYS A 84 -30.10 19.67 52.70
C LYS A 84 -29.53 20.61 53.77
N TYR A 85 -28.42 20.29 54.41
CA TYR A 85 -27.98 20.98 55.62
C TYR A 85 -26.91 22.06 55.40
N GLY A 86 -26.71 22.53 54.18
CA GLY A 86 -25.92 23.74 53.85
C GLY A 86 -24.43 23.63 54.11
N PHE A 87 -23.72 24.56 53.61
CA PHE A 87 -22.34 25.05 53.65
C PHE A 87 -21.13 24.17 54.09
N ASN A 88 -21.32 22.98 54.66
CA ASN A 88 -20.26 22.05 55.00
C ASN A 88 -20.73 20.61 54.77
N SER A 89 -21.19 20.29 53.59
CA SER A 89 -21.48 18.92 53.23
C SER A 89 -20.16 18.12 53.09
N PRO A 90 -20.01 16.99 53.79
CA PRO A 90 -18.85 16.11 53.60
C PRO A 90 -18.86 15.39 52.25
N PHE A 91 -19.90 15.62 51.46
CA PHE A 91 -20.08 14.95 50.16
C PHE A 91 -19.41 15.73 49.06
N LYS A 92 -18.41 15.09 48.47
CA LYS A 92 -17.72 15.61 47.30
C LYS A 92 -18.41 15.04 46.06
N ALA A 93 -19.05 15.90 45.30
CA ALA A 93 -19.62 15.57 44.01
C ALA A 93 -18.75 16.14 42.89
N GLU A 94 -18.53 15.37 41.88
CA GLU A 94 -17.77 15.77 40.69
C GLU A 94 -18.69 15.81 39.47
N VAL A 95 -18.50 16.80 38.62
CA VAL A 95 -19.19 16.90 37.32
C VAL A 95 -18.15 16.85 36.24
N TYR A 96 -18.28 15.86 35.38
CA TYR A 96 -17.50 15.78 34.14
C TYR A 96 -18.38 16.15 32.97
N PHE A 97 -17.92 17.09 32.17
CA PHE A 97 -18.50 17.37 30.86
C PHE A 97 -17.80 16.55 29.82
N VAL A 98 -18.55 15.87 28.95
CA VAL A 98 -18.05 15.08 27.84
C VAL A 98 -18.53 15.70 26.53
N SER A 99 -17.62 16.03 25.65
CA SER A 99 -17.94 16.56 24.32
C SER A 99 -18.50 15.45 23.44
N THR A 100 -19.71 15.66 22.92
CA THR A 100 -20.39 14.75 21.98
C THR A 100 -20.28 15.22 20.54
N ARG A 101 -19.48 16.26 20.29
CA ARG A 101 -19.17 16.68 18.92
C ARG A 101 -18.34 15.61 18.19
N LYS A 102 -18.29 15.72 16.88
CA LYS A 102 -17.49 14.83 16.03
C LYS A 102 -16.05 15.31 16.03
N PHE A 103 -15.10 14.43 16.38
CA PHE A 103 -13.68 14.65 16.19
C PHE A 103 -13.27 14.00 14.86
N THR A 104 -12.75 14.80 13.94
CA THR A 104 -12.45 14.41 12.57
C THR A 104 -10.95 14.38 12.32
N ASP A 105 -10.57 13.81 11.17
CA ASP A 105 -9.21 13.84 10.63
C ASP A 105 -8.15 13.16 11.51
N LEU A 106 -8.60 12.25 12.39
CA LEU A 106 -7.71 11.42 13.18
C LEU A 106 -7.04 10.39 12.25
N LYS A 107 -5.73 10.26 12.35
CA LYS A 107 -4.95 9.45 11.42
C LYS A 107 -4.76 8.02 11.91
N TRP A 108 -4.83 7.06 11.01
CA TRP A 108 -4.49 5.67 11.29
C TRP A 108 -3.62 5.09 10.18
N GLY A 109 -2.90 4.03 10.49
CA GLY A 109 -2.09 3.28 9.53
C GLY A 109 -1.78 1.87 10.05
N THR A 110 -1.40 0.98 9.14
CA THR A 110 -0.95 -0.35 9.52
C THR A 110 0.41 -0.26 10.24
N PRO A 111 0.57 -0.90 11.42
CA PRO A 111 1.85 -0.90 12.16
C PRO A 111 2.95 -1.72 11.48
N GLY A 112 2.74 -2.14 10.27
CA GLY A 112 3.59 -2.91 9.40
C GLY A 112 2.76 -3.59 8.32
N PRO A 113 3.38 -4.12 7.27
CA PRO A 113 2.64 -4.68 6.15
C PRO A 113 1.77 -5.88 6.56
N ALA A 114 0.58 -5.96 5.97
CA ALA A 114 -0.25 -7.15 5.99
C ALA A 114 0.22 -8.14 4.92
N MET A 115 0.32 -9.41 5.27
CA MET A 115 0.63 -10.47 4.31
C MET A 115 -0.69 -11.01 3.75
N MET A 116 -0.84 -10.99 2.43
CA MET A 116 -2.01 -11.55 1.80
C MET A 116 -1.64 -12.34 0.54
N ARG A 117 -2.51 -13.28 0.17
CA ARG A 117 -2.37 -14.04 -1.07
C ARG A 117 -3.18 -13.37 -2.16
N ASP A 118 -2.49 -12.90 -3.18
CA ASP A 118 -3.08 -12.39 -4.41
C ASP A 118 -3.10 -13.45 -5.50
N LYS A 119 -4.10 -13.38 -6.38
CA LYS A 119 -4.28 -14.37 -7.47
C LYS A 119 -3.21 -14.22 -8.56
N ASP A 120 -2.77 -12.99 -8.81
CA ASP A 120 -1.86 -12.64 -9.90
C ASP A 120 -0.41 -12.55 -9.48
N PHE A 121 -0.17 -12.09 -8.22
CA PHE A 121 1.16 -11.81 -7.68
C PHE A 121 1.61 -12.79 -6.59
N GLY A 122 0.76 -13.75 -6.21
CA GLY A 122 1.07 -14.70 -5.14
C GLY A 122 1.05 -14.06 -3.76
N MET A 123 2.11 -14.20 -2.96
CA MET A 123 2.21 -13.60 -1.63
C MET A 123 2.70 -12.15 -1.74
N VAL A 124 1.86 -11.21 -1.33
CA VAL A 124 2.17 -9.77 -1.36
C VAL A 124 2.12 -9.18 0.05
N ARG A 125 2.88 -8.11 0.25
CA ARG A 125 2.90 -7.30 1.46
C ARG A 125 2.20 -5.99 1.17
N VAL A 126 1.14 -5.70 1.91
CA VAL A 126 0.29 -4.53 1.67
C VAL A 126 0.29 -3.66 2.92
N THR A 127 0.47 -2.37 2.75
CA THR A 127 0.28 -1.35 3.80
C THR A 127 -0.97 -0.55 3.51
N SER A 128 -1.56 0.05 4.53
CA SER A 128 -2.71 0.93 4.34
C SER A 128 -2.71 2.02 5.40
N TYR A 129 -3.22 3.18 5.04
CA TYR A 129 -3.44 4.29 5.95
C TYR A 129 -4.67 5.10 5.54
N GLY A 130 -5.12 5.92 6.46
CA GLY A 130 -6.27 6.77 6.24
C GLY A 130 -6.62 7.62 7.44
N ILE A 131 -7.85 8.09 7.47
CA ILE A 131 -8.40 8.90 8.54
C ILE A 131 -9.66 8.26 9.12
N TYR A 132 -9.99 8.63 10.34
CA TYR A 132 -11.22 8.22 10.99
C TYR A 132 -11.81 9.36 11.80
N SER A 133 -13.07 9.21 12.16
CA SER A 133 -13.80 10.18 12.98
C SER A 133 -14.52 9.46 14.10
N ILE A 134 -14.48 10.05 15.29
CA ILE A 134 -15.14 9.52 16.48
C ILE A 134 -16.09 10.53 17.10
N ARG A 135 -16.98 10.04 17.94
CA ARG A 135 -17.86 10.82 18.78
C ARG A 135 -18.11 10.08 20.10
N ALA A 136 -18.28 10.82 21.19
CA ALA A 136 -18.73 10.22 22.44
C ALA A 136 -20.17 9.68 22.28
N LYS A 137 -20.38 8.40 22.65
CA LYS A 137 -21.66 7.68 22.64
C LYS A 137 -22.16 7.43 24.05
N ASP A 138 -21.29 6.94 24.91
CA ASP A 138 -21.58 6.69 26.32
C ASP A 138 -20.60 7.45 27.20
N PRO A 139 -20.98 8.63 27.71
CA PRO A 139 -20.09 9.44 28.52
C PRO A 139 -19.77 8.80 29.87
N GLY A 140 -20.64 7.94 30.39
CA GLY A 140 -20.37 7.21 31.64
C GLY A 140 -19.23 6.22 31.50
N VAL A 141 -19.20 5.47 30.39
CA VAL A 141 -18.09 4.55 30.07
C VAL A 141 -16.81 5.34 29.84
N ILE A 142 -16.87 6.44 29.09
CA ILE A 142 -15.70 7.30 28.82
C ILE A 142 -15.06 7.77 30.13
N VAL A 143 -15.88 8.31 31.04
CA VAL A 143 -15.35 8.85 32.31
C VAL A 143 -14.79 7.72 33.19
N ARG A 144 -15.48 6.58 33.26
CA ARG A 144 -15.04 5.46 34.09
C ARG A 144 -13.76 4.78 33.57
N ASP A 145 -13.70 4.52 32.26
CA ASP A 145 -12.71 3.61 31.68
C ASP A 145 -11.54 4.32 30.98
N LEU A 146 -11.74 5.59 30.55
CA LEU A 146 -10.70 6.37 29.89
C LEU A 146 -10.18 7.53 30.73
N VAL A 147 -11.09 8.35 31.28
CA VAL A 147 -10.72 9.60 31.99
C VAL A 147 -10.22 9.31 33.41
N GLY A 148 -10.88 8.41 34.11
CA GLY A 148 -10.55 8.13 35.52
C GLY A 148 -10.67 9.38 36.39
N THR A 149 -9.54 9.85 36.94
CA THR A 149 -9.48 11.03 37.83
C THR A 149 -8.87 12.26 37.17
N GLU A 150 -8.59 12.22 35.88
CA GLU A 150 -8.01 13.37 35.16
C GLU A 150 -8.98 14.55 35.10
N GLY A 151 -8.44 15.77 35.27
CA GLY A 151 -9.24 16.99 35.20
C GLY A 151 -9.60 17.37 33.76
N ARG A 152 -8.73 17.07 32.81
CA ARG A 152 -8.93 17.30 31.39
C ARG A 152 -8.38 16.10 30.61
N PHE A 153 -9.20 15.54 29.73
CA PHE A 153 -8.86 14.42 28.90
C PHE A 153 -9.05 14.78 27.42
N THR A 154 -7.99 14.62 26.64
CA THR A 154 -7.99 14.97 25.20
C THR A 154 -8.09 13.72 24.33
N VAL A 155 -8.51 13.93 23.07
CA VAL A 155 -8.55 12.88 22.07
C VAL A 155 -7.16 12.29 21.81
N GLU A 156 -6.11 13.13 21.87
CA GLU A 156 -4.72 12.70 21.67
C GLU A 156 -4.29 11.61 22.65
N GLN A 157 -4.76 11.68 23.91
CA GLN A 157 -4.42 10.69 24.95
C GLN A 157 -4.96 9.28 24.66
N VAL A 158 -6.03 9.16 23.86
CA VAL A 158 -6.61 7.88 23.46
C VAL A 158 -6.27 7.50 22.02
N GLU A 159 -5.79 8.46 21.21
CA GLU A 159 -5.59 8.29 19.76
C GLU A 159 -4.66 7.13 19.43
N ASP A 160 -3.54 6.98 20.13
CA ASP A 160 -2.59 5.90 19.85
C ASP A 160 -3.19 4.50 20.08
N ASN A 161 -4.02 4.35 21.10
CA ASN A 161 -4.74 3.09 21.34
C ASN A 161 -5.74 2.80 20.22
N LEU A 162 -6.52 3.81 19.82
CA LEU A 162 -7.50 3.68 18.75
C LEU A 162 -6.83 3.40 17.40
N ARG A 163 -5.74 4.11 17.09
CA ARG A 163 -4.90 3.88 15.90
C ARG A 163 -4.37 2.46 15.85
N GLY A 164 -3.87 1.95 16.98
CA GLY A 164 -3.39 0.58 17.09
C GLY A 164 -4.48 -0.45 16.80
N LYS A 165 -5.69 -0.27 17.37
CA LYS A 165 -6.84 -1.16 17.12
C LYS A 165 -7.22 -1.16 15.62
N ILE A 166 -7.34 0.02 15.00
CA ILE A 166 -7.65 0.14 13.57
C ILE A 166 -6.60 -0.57 12.73
N GLY A 167 -5.31 -0.30 12.99
CA GLY A 167 -4.20 -0.87 12.24
C GLY A 167 -4.12 -2.41 12.34
N LEU A 168 -4.50 -2.99 13.47
CA LEU A 168 -4.59 -4.45 13.61
C LEU A 168 -5.79 -5.02 12.84
N ARG A 169 -6.97 -4.42 12.98
CA ARG A 169 -8.18 -4.92 12.32
C ARG A 169 -8.13 -4.82 10.81
N ILE A 170 -7.51 -3.79 10.25
CA ILE A 170 -7.34 -3.72 8.80
C ILE A 170 -6.38 -4.80 8.29
N LYS A 171 -5.33 -5.15 9.03
CA LYS A 171 -4.43 -6.27 8.67
C LYS A 171 -5.14 -7.62 8.65
N GLU A 172 -6.11 -7.83 9.53
CA GLU A 172 -6.95 -9.04 9.54
C GLU A 172 -7.97 -9.00 8.38
N LEU A 173 -8.57 -7.84 8.13
CA LEU A 173 -9.63 -7.67 7.15
C LEU A 173 -9.14 -7.79 5.71
N MET A 174 -7.99 -7.20 5.38
CA MET A 174 -7.50 -7.16 3.99
C MET A 174 -7.42 -8.54 3.32
N PRO A 175 -6.83 -9.58 3.94
CA PRO A 175 -6.80 -10.92 3.36
C PRO A 175 -8.20 -11.56 3.21
N GLU A 176 -9.11 -11.26 4.15
CA GLU A 176 -10.46 -11.83 4.17
C GLU A 176 -11.35 -11.27 3.05
N LEU A 177 -11.10 -10.04 2.61
CA LEU A 177 -11.89 -9.41 1.56
C LEU A 177 -11.75 -10.12 0.21
N GLY A 178 -10.65 -10.83 -0.03
CA GLY A 178 -10.39 -11.52 -1.29
C GLY A 178 -10.33 -10.58 -2.52
N ILE A 179 -10.10 -9.29 -2.28
CA ILE A 179 -9.98 -8.28 -3.33
C ILE A 179 -8.58 -8.36 -3.92
N PRO A 180 -8.43 -8.50 -5.25
CA PRO A 180 -7.13 -8.41 -5.89
C PRO A 180 -6.43 -7.07 -5.59
N VAL A 181 -5.11 -7.09 -5.39
CA VAL A 181 -4.37 -5.88 -5.01
C VAL A 181 -4.51 -4.73 -6.00
N ILE A 182 -4.64 -5.04 -7.29
CA ILE A 182 -4.88 -4.05 -8.36
C ILE A 182 -6.21 -3.33 -8.16
N GLU A 183 -7.23 -4.00 -7.63
CA GLU A 183 -8.56 -3.45 -7.44
C GLU A 183 -8.74 -2.75 -6.09
N MET A 184 -7.82 -2.93 -5.14
CA MET A 184 -7.98 -2.39 -3.79
C MET A 184 -8.14 -0.88 -3.76
N SER A 185 -7.35 -0.15 -4.57
CA SER A 185 -7.43 1.31 -4.67
C SER A 185 -8.78 1.82 -5.18
N ALA A 186 -9.49 1.02 -5.98
CA ALA A 186 -10.83 1.34 -6.46
C ALA A 186 -11.92 1.01 -5.43
N LYS A 187 -11.63 0.16 -4.44
CA LYS A 187 -12.59 -0.33 -3.43
C LYS A 187 -12.36 0.21 -2.02
N VAL A 188 -11.57 1.29 -1.89
CA VAL A 188 -11.24 1.89 -0.59
C VAL A 188 -12.48 2.27 0.24
N TYR A 189 -13.55 2.71 -0.39
CA TYR A 189 -14.80 3.05 0.29
C TYR A 189 -15.49 1.81 0.88
N GLU A 190 -15.57 0.71 0.12
CA GLU A 190 -16.11 -0.57 0.62
C GLU A 190 -15.27 -1.11 1.78
N MET A 191 -13.95 -1.04 1.65
CA MET A 191 -13.02 -1.44 2.70
C MET A 191 -13.22 -0.62 3.98
N GLY A 192 -13.38 0.70 3.86
CA GLY A 192 -13.64 1.61 4.98
C GLY A 192 -14.94 1.27 5.73
N ASN A 193 -16.01 0.99 5.01
CA ASN A 193 -17.29 0.60 5.62
C ASN A 193 -17.19 -0.74 6.37
N LYS A 194 -16.61 -1.75 5.75
CA LYS A 194 -16.40 -3.06 6.40
C LYS A 194 -15.49 -2.97 7.62
N LEU A 195 -14.46 -2.12 7.54
CA LEU A 195 -13.55 -1.88 8.65
C LEU A 195 -14.27 -1.18 9.81
N ARG A 196 -15.10 -0.16 9.52
CA ARG A 196 -15.93 0.51 10.52
C ARG A 196 -16.84 -0.47 11.25
N ASP A 197 -17.58 -1.29 10.49
CA ASP A 197 -18.55 -2.22 11.08
C ASP A 197 -17.85 -3.27 11.97
N ARG A 198 -16.65 -3.69 11.60
CA ARG A 198 -15.84 -4.63 12.39
C ARG A 198 -15.24 -4.00 13.65
N LEU A 199 -14.91 -2.72 13.59
CA LEU A 199 -14.32 -1.97 14.70
C LEU A 199 -15.36 -1.44 15.69
N GLN A 200 -16.62 -1.24 15.28
CA GLN A 200 -17.63 -0.61 16.12
C GLN A 200 -17.75 -1.23 17.51
N PRO A 201 -17.73 -2.57 17.71
CA PRO A 201 -17.76 -3.14 19.04
C PRO A 201 -16.56 -2.77 19.92
N ASP A 202 -15.36 -2.65 19.34
CA ASP A 202 -14.15 -2.26 20.05
C ASP A 202 -14.22 -0.80 20.54
N PHE A 203 -14.90 0.07 19.76
CA PHE A 203 -15.12 1.48 20.10
C PHE A 203 -16.28 1.64 21.09
N ASP A 204 -17.36 0.88 20.92
CA ASP A 204 -18.49 0.87 21.85
C ASP A 204 -18.06 0.47 23.27
N ALA A 205 -17.12 -0.47 23.38
CA ALA A 205 -16.54 -0.86 24.67
C ALA A 205 -15.80 0.27 25.40
N LEU A 206 -15.38 1.30 24.66
CA LEU A 206 -14.75 2.52 25.21
C LEU A 206 -15.73 3.69 25.35
N GLY A 207 -17.02 3.48 25.06
CA GLY A 207 -18.04 4.52 25.07
C GLY A 207 -17.98 5.45 23.86
N LEU A 208 -17.26 5.07 22.80
CA LEU A 208 -17.07 5.87 21.59
C LEU A 208 -17.88 5.29 20.41
N GLU A 209 -18.38 6.16 19.56
CA GLU A 209 -18.91 5.80 18.25
C GLU A 209 -17.85 6.05 17.18
N LEU A 210 -17.57 5.06 16.38
CA LEU A 210 -16.76 5.21 15.19
C LEU A 210 -17.64 5.67 14.03
N VAL A 211 -17.68 7.00 13.81
CA VAL A 211 -18.61 7.60 12.86
C VAL A 211 -18.26 7.26 11.43
N GLU A 212 -16.97 7.29 11.12
CA GLU A 212 -16.45 7.09 9.78
C GLU A 212 -15.03 6.54 9.81
N VAL A 213 -14.72 5.66 8.89
CA VAL A 213 -13.35 5.21 8.60
C VAL A 213 -13.13 5.33 7.10
N GLN A 214 -12.13 6.10 6.72
CA GLN A 214 -11.72 6.25 5.34
C GLN A 214 -10.36 5.58 5.13
N VAL A 215 -10.28 4.70 4.16
CA VAL A 215 -9.01 4.19 3.63
C VAL A 215 -8.57 5.15 2.54
N GLN A 216 -7.47 5.86 2.76
CA GLN A 216 -6.96 6.85 1.80
C GLN A 216 -6.03 6.23 0.78
N ASN A 217 -5.24 5.26 1.22
CA ASN A 217 -4.32 4.58 0.33
C ASN A 217 -4.06 3.14 0.75
N VAL A 218 -3.75 2.33 -0.24
CA VAL A 218 -3.25 0.96 -0.10
C VAL A 218 -1.91 0.90 -0.82
N GLY A 219 -0.82 0.86 -0.06
CA GLY A 219 0.54 0.82 -0.59
C GLY A 219 1.00 -0.60 -0.87
N LEU A 220 1.59 -0.80 -2.02
CA LEU A 220 2.18 -2.06 -2.47
C LEU A 220 3.71 -1.99 -2.40
N PRO A 221 4.41 -3.13 -2.36
CA PRO A 221 5.86 -3.16 -2.55
C PRO A 221 6.24 -2.61 -3.94
N GLU A 222 7.37 -1.93 -4.01
CA GLU A 222 7.87 -1.31 -5.25
C GLU A 222 8.00 -2.32 -6.41
N GLU A 223 8.38 -3.58 -6.11
CA GLU A 223 8.47 -4.63 -7.09
C GLU A 223 7.10 -4.99 -7.71
N VAL A 224 6.04 -4.94 -6.89
CA VAL A 224 4.66 -5.20 -7.34
C VAL A 224 4.15 -4.02 -8.16
N GLU A 225 4.40 -2.79 -7.72
CA GLU A 225 4.06 -1.57 -8.48
C GLU A 225 4.74 -1.58 -9.85
N LYS A 226 6.04 -1.85 -9.92
CA LYS A 226 6.78 -1.99 -11.19
C LYS A 226 6.22 -3.11 -12.08
N ALA A 227 5.77 -4.22 -11.49
CA ALA A 227 5.16 -5.30 -12.27
C ALA A 227 3.78 -4.92 -12.82
N ILE A 228 3.00 -4.13 -12.07
CA ILE A 228 1.72 -3.57 -12.53
C ILE A 228 1.96 -2.58 -13.68
N ASP A 229 2.90 -1.65 -13.52
CA ASP A 229 3.26 -0.67 -14.54
C ASP A 229 3.73 -1.35 -15.82
N LYS A 230 4.56 -2.38 -15.69
CA LYS A 230 5.05 -3.16 -16.83
C LYS A 230 3.91 -3.90 -17.56
N ARG A 231 2.99 -4.51 -16.82
CA ARG A 231 1.79 -5.13 -17.42
C ARG A 231 0.91 -4.09 -18.12
N GLY A 232 0.71 -2.93 -17.49
CA GLY A 232 -0.02 -1.81 -18.07
C GLY A 232 0.62 -1.31 -19.37
N ALA A 233 1.93 -1.15 -19.39
CA ALA A 233 2.68 -0.74 -20.57
C ALA A 233 2.60 -1.76 -21.71
N ILE A 234 2.72 -3.07 -21.39
CA ILE A 234 2.54 -4.15 -22.40
C ILE A 234 1.11 -4.14 -22.96
N ALA A 235 0.11 -3.98 -22.10
CA ALA A 235 -1.29 -3.92 -22.53
C ALA A 235 -1.58 -2.70 -23.41
N ALA A 236 -0.97 -1.55 -23.12
CA ALA A 236 -1.11 -0.32 -23.89
C ALA A 236 -0.44 -0.41 -25.27
N VAL A 237 0.66 -1.15 -25.39
CA VAL A 237 1.40 -1.35 -26.66
C VAL A 237 0.77 -2.49 -27.49
N GLY A 238 0.01 -3.37 -26.85
CA GLY A 238 -0.77 -4.44 -27.50
C GLY A 238 0.02 -5.67 -27.94
N ASP A 239 1.34 -5.64 -27.99
CA ASP A 239 2.22 -6.77 -28.34
C ASP A 239 3.52 -6.74 -27.54
N LEU A 240 3.91 -7.91 -27.01
CA LEU A 240 5.14 -8.10 -26.24
C LEU A 240 6.40 -7.79 -27.10
N ARG A 241 6.37 -8.06 -28.39
CA ARG A 241 7.48 -7.75 -29.30
C ARG A 241 7.67 -6.23 -29.48
N ALA A 242 6.58 -5.51 -29.69
CA ALA A 242 6.60 -4.06 -29.79
C ALA A 242 7.04 -3.41 -28.46
N TYR A 243 6.62 -3.96 -27.32
CA TYR A 243 7.09 -3.54 -25.99
C TYR A 243 8.58 -3.77 -25.80
N THR A 244 9.12 -4.95 -26.19
CA THR A 244 10.56 -5.23 -26.12
C THR A 244 11.38 -4.28 -26.98
N GLN A 245 10.88 -3.92 -28.18
CA GLN A 245 11.53 -2.92 -29.04
C GLN A 245 11.51 -1.53 -28.40
N TYR A 246 10.40 -1.15 -27.79
CA TYR A 246 10.27 0.14 -27.08
C TYR A 246 11.21 0.21 -25.87
N GLU A 247 11.27 -0.82 -25.02
CA GLU A 247 12.19 -0.88 -23.87
C GLU A 247 13.65 -0.87 -24.30
N THR A 248 13.97 -1.57 -25.38
CA THR A 248 15.32 -1.58 -25.93
C THR A 248 15.72 -0.19 -26.43
N ALA A 249 14.82 0.49 -27.14
CA ALA A 249 15.05 1.87 -27.63
C ALA A 249 15.17 2.86 -26.46
N SER A 250 14.35 2.72 -25.42
CA SER A 250 14.43 3.54 -24.21
C SER A 250 15.73 3.32 -23.43
N SER A 251 16.15 2.07 -23.27
CA SER A 251 17.41 1.74 -22.59
C SER A 251 18.64 2.29 -23.32
N ILE A 252 18.62 2.32 -24.65
CA ILE A 252 19.66 2.94 -25.46
C ILE A 252 19.66 4.46 -25.27
N LYS A 253 18.49 5.09 -25.22
CA LYS A 253 18.36 6.53 -24.95
C LYS A 253 18.87 6.90 -23.56
N ASP A 254 18.56 6.09 -22.55
CA ASP A 254 19.00 6.29 -21.15
C ASP A 254 20.50 6.07 -21.01
N ALA A 255 21.07 5.06 -21.71
CA ALA A 255 22.51 4.84 -21.78
C ALA A 255 23.24 5.97 -22.51
N ALA A 256 22.64 6.54 -23.54
CA ALA A 256 23.19 7.68 -24.29
C ALA A 256 23.12 9.01 -23.51
N SER A 257 22.16 9.14 -22.60
CA SER A 257 22.01 10.34 -21.76
C SER A 257 22.88 10.33 -20.49
N ASN A 258 23.66 9.27 -20.24
CA ASN A 258 24.52 9.13 -19.07
C ASN A 258 26.01 9.38 -19.43
N PRO A 259 26.55 10.62 -19.25
CA PRO A 259 27.87 11.02 -19.79
C PRO A 259 29.07 10.45 -19.03
N GLY A 260 28.87 9.66 -17.97
CA GLY A 260 29.93 9.28 -17.03
C GLY A 260 30.40 7.82 -17.05
N GLY A 261 29.89 6.97 -17.94
CA GLY A 261 30.23 5.55 -17.95
C GLY A 261 31.19 5.18 -19.05
N ALA A 262 32.46 4.83 -18.73
CA ALA A 262 33.43 4.24 -19.68
C ALA A 262 32.91 2.97 -20.40
N ALA A 263 31.83 2.35 -19.88
CA ALA A 263 31.08 1.27 -20.52
C ALA A 263 30.18 1.78 -21.67
N GLY A 264 29.78 3.07 -21.69
CA GLY A 264 28.90 3.65 -22.71
C GLY A 264 29.58 3.80 -24.07
N ALA A 265 30.86 4.07 -24.11
CA ALA A 265 31.61 4.29 -25.36
C ALA A 265 31.90 2.96 -26.10
N GLY A 266 32.13 1.86 -25.38
CA GLY A 266 32.40 0.54 -25.98
C GLY A 266 31.13 -0.23 -26.39
N MET A 267 30.08 -0.15 -25.55
CA MET A 267 28.79 -0.80 -25.85
C MET A 267 27.98 -0.02 -26.92
N GLY A 268 28.07 1.32 -26.94
CA GLY A 268 27.34 2.15 -27.90
C GLY A 268 27.75 1.89 -29.35
N LEU A 269 29.02 1.64 -29.61
CA LEU A 269 29.51 1.31 -30.94
C LEU A 269 29.23 -0.16 -31.33
N GLY A 270 29.43 -1.11 -30.42
CA GLY A 270 29.22 -2.53 -30.73
C GLY A 270 27.73 -2.91 -30.84
N ALA A 271 26.90 -2.44 -29.90
CA ALA A 271 25.45 -2.68 -29.93
C ALA A 271 24.75 -1.86 -31.04
N GLY A 272 25.21 -0.65 -31.30
CA GLY A 272 24.67 0.19 -32.39
C GLY A 272 24.89 -0.43 -33.76
N ILE A 273 26.05 -1.01 -34.02
CA ILE A 273 26.35 -1.69 -35.29
C ILE A 273 25.57 -3.03 -35.41
N ALA A 274 25.48 -3.81 -34.34
CA ALA A 274 24.74 -5.06 -34.37
C ALA A 274 23.21 -4.82 -34.48
N MET A 275 22.69 -3.76 -33.86
CA MET A 275 21.29 -3.40 -33.95
C MET A 275 20.92 -2.70 -35.24
N GLY A 276 21.86 -1.84 -35.79
CA GLY A 276 21.71 -1.25 -37.10
C GLY A 276 21.66 -2.29 -38.21
N ALA A 277 22.50 -3.31 -38.12
CA ALA A 277 22.49 -4.47 -39.05
C ALA A 277 21.20 -5.30 -38.93
N ASN A 278 20.70 -5.55 -37.71
CA ASN A 278 19.43 -6.27 -37.48
C ASN A 278 18.19 -5.43 -37.90
N MET A 279 18.23 -4.13 -37.65
CA MET A 279 17.14 -3.24 -38.06
C MET A 279 17.11 -3.01 -39.58
N MET A 280 18.30 -2.93 -40.21
CA MET A 280 18.43 -2.90 -41.65
C MET A 280 17.99 -4.22 -42.29
N ASN A 281 18.31 -5.36 -41.68
CA ASN A 281 17.82 -6.67 -42.09
C ASN A 281 16.30 -6.84 -41.89
N SER A 282 15.71 -6.27 -40.85
CA SER A 282 14.25 -6.32 -40.63
C SER A 282 13.52 -5.36 -41.56
N MET A 283 14.09 -4.22 -41.93
CA MET A 283 13.50 -3.27 -42.90
C MET A 283 13.69 -3.76 -44.35
N THR A 284 14.81 -4.38 -44.68
CA THR A 284 15.02 -4.99 -46.01
C THR A 284 14.28 -6.33 -46.15
N GLY A 285 14.10 -7.07 -45.04
CA GLY A 285 13.29 -8.29 -45.00
C GLY A 285 11.79 -8.04 -45.24
N ALA A 286 11.25 -6.90 -44.80
CA ALA A 286 9.86 -6.53 -45.09
C ALA A 286 9.59 -6.08 -46.54
N ALA A 287 10.63 -5.56 -47.21
CA ALA A 287 10.54 -5.19 -48.64
C ALA A 287 10.84 -6.37 -49.59
N ALA A 288 11.56 -7.38 -49.13
CA ALA A 288 11.88 -8.60 -49.88
C ALA A 288 10.80 -9.71 -49.76
N ALA A 289 9.91 -9.62 -48.80
CA ALA A 289 8.82 -10.60 -48.59
C ALA A 289 7.69 -10.53 -49.64
N SER A 290 7.72 -9.52 -50.56
CA SER A 290 6.73 -9.39 -51.61
C SER A 290 7.17 -10.01 -52.96
N ALA A 291 8.38 -10.60 -53.05
CA ALA A 291 8.92 -11.08 -54.32
C ALA A 291 9.69 -12.41 -54.26
N ALA A 292 9.55 -13.20 -53.21
CA ALA A 292 10.16 -14.55 -53.15
C ALA A 292 9.08 -15.62 -53.20
N SER A 293 8.90 -16.17 -54.39
CA SER A 293 8.17 -17.37 -54.67
C SER A 293 8.49 -18.52 -53.75
N ALA A 294 7.47 -19.29 -53.37
CA ALA A 294 7.54 -20.51 -52.56
C ALA A 294 8.59 -21.51 -53.07
N GLY A 295 9.68 -21.62 -52.30
CA GLY A 295 10.53 -22.83 -52.29
C GLY A 295 9.94 -23.87 -51.35
N PRO A 296 10.10 -25.15 -51.67
CA PRO A 296 9.57 -26.23 -50.85
C PRO A 296 10.16 -26.20 -49.43
N PRO A 297 9.41 -26.67 -48.40
CA PRO A 297 9.89 -26.70 -47.02
C PRO A 297 11.14 -27.56 -46.89
N PRO A 298 12.05 -27.23 -45.96
CA PRO A 298 13.28 -27.97 -45.78
C PRO A 298 12.97 -29.43 -45.41
N ILE A 299 13.68 -30.36 -46.08
CA ILE A 299 13.53 -31.80 -45.88
C ILE A 299 14.01 -32.14 -44.45
N PRO A 300 13.23 -32.83 -43.62
CA PRO A 300 13.70 -33.30 -42.32
C PRO A 300 14.83 -34.31 -42.51
N GLY A 301 16.00 -33.99 -42.00
CA GLY A 301 17.15 -34.92 -42.05
C GLY A 301 18.43 -34.34 -42.66
N ALA A 302 18.52 -33.04 -42.98
CA ALA A 302 19.78 -32.45 -43.44
C ALA A 302 20.85 -32.56 -42.35
N ALA A 303 21.98 -33.17 -42.68
CA ALA A 303 23.10 -33.33 -41.77
C ALA A 303 23.69 -31.96 -41.43
N LEU A 304 23.72 -31.63 -40.14
CA LEU A 304 24.32 -30.41 -39.61
C LEU A 304 25.73 -30.71 -39.11
N TYR A 305 26.69 -29.87 -39.46
CA TYR A 305 28.10 -30.03 -39.16
C TYR A 305 28.58 -28.93 -38.21
N HIS A 306 29.41 -29.30 -37.26
CA HIS A 306 30.23 -28.37 -36.46
C HIS A 306 31.64 -28.32 -37.05
N VAL A 307 32.25 -27.13 -37.02
CA VAL A 307 33.58 -26.84 -37.57
C VAL A 307 34.49 -26.39 -36.44
N ALA A 308 35.71 -26.92 -36.36
CA ALA A 308 36.69 -26.44 -35.41
C ALA A 308 37.51 -25.30 -36.03
N GLN A 309 37.50 -24.13 -35.34
CA GLN A 309 38.31 -22.94 -35.66
C GLN A 309 39.31 -22.71 -34.55
N GLY A 310 40.55 -23.21 -34.69
CA GLY A 310 41.57 -23.21 -33.65
C GLY A 310 41.15 -24.09 -32.46
N GLN A 311 40.97 -23.51 -31.28
CA GLN A 311 40.48 -24.20 -30.08
C GLN A 311 38.98 -24.01 -29.82
N ALA A 312 38.26 -23.28 -30.68
CA ALA A 312 36.83 -23.06 -30.57
C ALA A 312 36.06 -23.88 -31.60
N GLN A 313 34.83 -24.30 -31.24
CA GLN A 313 33.91 -24.91 -32.19
C GLN A 313 32.87 -23.90 -32.64
N SER A 314 32.49 -23.94 -33.90
CA SER A 314 31.42 -23.15 -34.47
C SER A 314 30.40 -24.03 -35.22
N GLY A 315 29.18 -23.57 -35.36
CA GLY A 315 28.08 -24.37 -35.93
C GLY A 315 26.90 -24.54 -34.98
N PRO A 316 25.86 -25.29 -35.33
CA PRO A 316 25.81 -26.22 -36.49
C PRO A 316 25.58 -25.49 -37.82
N PHE A 317 26.25 -25.94 -38.88
CA PHE A 317 26.15 -25.44 -40.25
C PHE A 317 25.53 -26.48 -41.18
N ASP A 318 24.70 -26.02 -42.10
CA ASP A 318 24.19 -26.85 -43.19
C ASP A 318 25.20 -26.98 -44.35
N MET A 319 24.91 -27.84 -45.29
CA MET A 319 25.80 -28.11 -46.43
C MET A 319 26.02 -26.86 -47.31
N ALA A 320 25.01 -26.01 -47.45
CA ALA A 320 25.08 -24.78 -48.25
C ALA A 320 26.02 -23.76 -47.61
N THR A 321 25.95 -23.61 -46.30
CA THR A 321 26.84 -22.73 -45.52
C THR A 321 28.27 -23.24 -45.56
N LEU A 322 28.49 -24.55 -45.45
CA LEU A 322 29.83 -25.14 -45.57
C LEU A 322 30.42 -24.96 -46.97
N GLN A 323 29.61 -25.02 -48.02
CA GLN A 323 30.03 -24.75 -49.38
C GLN A 323 30.48 -23.30 -49.55
N GLN A 324 29.77 -22.36 -49.00
CA GLN A 324 30.13 -20.95 -48.97
C GLN A 324 31.43 -20.71 -48.20
N GLN A 325 31.57 -21.32 -47.02
CA GLN A 325 32.80 -21.23 -46.22
C GLN A 325 34.02 -21.87 -46.93
N ALA A 326 33.82 -22.94 -47.68
CA ALA A 326 34.84 -23.56 -48.48
C ALA A 326 35.29 -22.69 -49.65
N SER A 327 34.34 -22.04 -50.37
CA SER A 327 34.62 -21.13 -51.46
C SER A 327 35.34 -19.85 -51.03
N THR A 328 35.12 -19.37 -49.81
CA THR A 328 35.79 -18.22 -49.22
C THR A 328 37.09 -18.56 -48.50
N GLY A 329 37.50 -19.85 -48.46
CA GLY A 329 38.73 -20.33 -47.83
C GLY A 329 38.67 -20.37 -46.28
N GLN A 330 37.51 -20.12 -45.68
CA GLN A 330 37.34 -20.19 -44.23
C GLN A 330 37.44 -21.62 -43.70
N ILE A 331 37.08 -22.61 -44.51
CA ILE A 331 37.33 -24.05 -44.25
C ILE A 331 38.13 -24.63 -45.41
N ASN A 332 38.99 -25.57 -45.09
CA ASN A 332 39.81 -26.28 -46.04
C ASN A 332 39.81 -27.80 -45.76
N ARG A 333 40.48 -28.60 -46.61
CA ARG A 333 40.55 -30.08 -46.46
C ARG A 333 41.04 -30.57 -45.09
N ASN A 334 41.85 -29.78 -44.40
CA ASN A 334 42.43 -30.13 -43.11
C ASN A 334 41.58 -29.62 -41.91
N THR A 335 40.54 -28.80 -42.14
CA THR A 335 39.66 -28.28 -41.10
C THR A 335 38.90 -29.45 -40.49
N LEU A 336 38.90 -29.53 -39.15
CA LEU A 336 38.17 -30.58 -38.43
C LEU A 336 36.69 -30.27 -38.41
N VAL A 337 35.88 -31.26 -38.74
CA VAL A 337 34.44 -31.22 -38.74
C VAL A 337 33.84 -32.39 -37.97
N TRP A 338 32.67 -32.18 -37.42
CA TRP A 338 31.93 -33.23 -36.72
C TRP A 338 30.42 -33.07 -36.97
N LYS A 339 29.72 -34.18 -37.18
CA LYS A 339 28.26 -34.25 -37.21
C LYS A 339 27.75 -35.32 -36.26
N ASN A 340 26.48 -35.23 -35.88
CA ASN A 340 25.84 -36.24 -35.04
C ASN A 340 25.98 -37.65 -35.71
N GLY A 341 26.44 -38.61 -34.93
CA GLY A 341 26.75 -39.99 -35.39
C GLY A 341 28.20 -40.23 -35.74
N MET A 342 29.09 -39.25 -35.73
CA MET A 342 30.54 -39.45 -35.89
C MET A 342 31.19 -39.72 -34.52
N PRO A 343 32.06 -40.74 -34.42
CA PRO A 343 32.71 -41.11 -33.15
C PRO A 343 33.73 -40.08 -32.67
N GLN A 344 34.29 -39.29 -33.59
CA GLN A 344 35.30 -38.26 -33.31
C GLN A 344 35.34 -37.21 -34.44
N TRP A 345 36.03 -36.11 -34.20
CA TRP A 345 36.29 -35.08 -35.20
C TRP A 345 37.12 -35.65 -36.34
N ALA A 346 36.74 -35.40 -37.59
CA ALA A 346 37.46 -35.82 -38.78
C ALA A 346 37.83 -34.64 -39.66
N LYS A 347 38.82 -34.72 -40.48
CA LYS A 347 39.20 -33.72 -41.49
C LYS A 347 38.08 -33.61 -42.53
N ALA A 348 37.70 -32.38 -42.90
CA ALA A 348 36.63 -32.14 -43.87
C ALA A 348 36.90 -32.85 -45.23
N GLY A 349 38.18 -33.01 -45.64
CA GLY A 349 38.53 -33.70 -46.83
C GLY A 349 38.39 -35.26 -46.76
N ASP A 350 38.31 -35.80 -45.52
CA ASP A 350 38.17 -37.25 -45.28
C ASP A 350 36.68 -37.63 -45.11
N VAL A 351 35.76 -36.64 -45.02
CA VAL A 351 34.32 -36.90 -44.94
C VAL A 351 33.76 -37.04 -46.36
N PRO A 352 33.25 -38.19 -46.79
CA PRO A 352 32.81 -38.40 -48.16
C PRO A 352 31.78 -37.40 -48.67
N GLU A 353 30.91 -36.92 -47.80
CA GLU A 353 29.87 -35.98 -48.14
C GLU A 353 30.39 -34.55 -48.38
N LEU A 354 31.53 -34.19 -47.77
CA LEU A 354 32.18 -32.88 -47.90
C LEU A 354 33.30 -32.87 -48.95
N ALA A 355 33.80 -34.03 -49.40
CA ALA A 355 34.87 -34.14 -50.40
C ALA A 355 34.60 -33.38 -51.70
N PRO A 356 33.35 -33.34 -52.22
CA PRO A 356 33.02 -32.53 -53.43
C PRO A 356 33.19 -31.04 -53.25
N LEU A 357 33.08 -30.49 -52.03
CA LEU A 357 33.25 -29.05 -51.76
C LEU A 357 34.65 -28.54 -52.03
N PHE A 358 35.65 -29.45 -52.02
CA PHE A 358 37.06 -29.15 -52.20
C PHE A 358 37.61 -29.62 -53.57
N ALA A 359 36.73 -30.12 -54.44
CA ALA A 359 37.15 -30.61 -55.76
C ALA A 359 37.70 -29.56 -56.70
N ASN A 360 37.24 -28.31 -56.56
CA ASN A 360 37.58 -27.18 -57.42
C ASN A 360 38.51 -26.16 -56.78
N VAL A 361 39.15 -26.47 -55.65
CA VAL A 361 40.10 -25.58 -54.97
C VAL A 361 41.49 -25.90 -55.50
N PRO A 362 42.26 -24.97 -56.10
CA PRO A 362 43.62 -25.24 -56.58
C PRO A 362 44.52 -25.68 -55.42
N PRO A 363 45.47 -26.55 -55.67
CA PRO A 363 46.43 -26.98 -54.65
C PRO A 363 47.27 -25.78 -54.18
N PRO A 364 47.69 -25.75 -52.89
CA PRO A 364 48.57 -24.70 -52.41
C PRO A 364 49.88 -24.72 -53.16
N LEU A 365 50.45 -23.56 -53.47
CA LEU A 365 51.73 -23.39 -54.10
C LEU A 365 52.84 -24.12 -53.29
N PRO A 366 53.74 -24.89 -53.90
CA PRO A 366 54.86 -25.48 -53.18
C PRO A 366 55.74 -24.39 -52.59
N GLN A 367 56.10 -24.50 -51.30
CA GLN A 367 57.06 -23.65 -50.62
C GLN A 367 58.50 -23.93 -51.13
#